data_bedcae42acee8ce8b0a7afef9a0e8d8f
#
_entry.id   bedcae42acee8ce8b0a7afef9a0e8d8f
#
_cell.length_a   1.000
_cell.length_b   1.000
_cell.length_c   1.000
_cell.angle_alpha   90.00
_cell.angle_beta   90.00
_cell.angle_gamma   90.00
#
_symmetry.space_group_name_H-M   'P 1'
#
loop_
_entity.id
_entity.type
_entity.pdbx_description
1 polymer ?
#
loop_
_entity_poly.entity_id
_entity_poly.type
_entity_poly.pdbx_seq_one_letter_code
_entity_poly.pdbx_strand_id
1 'polypeptide(L)'
;MNDEIRIIPITTKKGLKTFIQFHYDLYRDHEFAIPFLRFDEMNTLDPKKNPAFEFCEAQYFLAVDSEARIVGRIAAIINHRANEEWNKKQVRFGWFDFVDNVAVSCALLRAVENWGKSRGMNECVGPLGFTDMDREGLLIEGFDRKSTMYINYNYPYYKTHLESYSLYEKDNDWLAYRIRTPEVTPATFAK
;
A
#
# COMPACT_ATOMS: atom_id res chain seq x y z
N MET A 1 6.33 14.70 -24.20
CA MET A 1 5.86 15.76 -23.28
C MET A 1 6.28 15.34 -21.89
N ASN A 2 7.03 16.17 -21.18
CA ASN A 2 7.39 15.88 -19.79
C ASN A 2 6.11 16.13 -18.97
N ASP A 3 5.38 15.07 -18.62
CA ASP A 3 4.24 15.18 -17.69
C ASP A 3 4.81 15.48 -16.32
N GLU A 4 4.81 16.74 -15.96
CA GLU A 4 5.25 17.18 -14.63
C GLU A 4 4.30 16.62 -13.57
N ILE A 5 4.75 15.60 -12.82
CA ILE A 5 3.99 15.01 -11.74
C ILE A 5 4.25 15.79 -10.46
N ARG A 6 3.19 16.33 -9.87
CA ARG A 6 3.24 17.04 -8.60
C ARG A 6 2.74 16.17 -7.47
N ILE A 7 3.51 16.09 -6.38
CA ILE A 7 3.14 15.36 -5.17
C ILE A 7 2.52 16.30 -4.15
N ILE A 8 1.33 15.95 -3.66
CA ILE A 8 0.55 16.73 -2.71
C ILE A 8 0.43 15.95 -1.40
N PRO A 9 0.99 16.43 -0.28
CA PRO A 9 0.79 15.83 1.02
C PRO A 9 -0.65 16.06 1.51
N ILE A 10 -1.23 15.02 2.12
CA ILE A 10 -2.58 15.07 2.68
C ILE A 10 -2.53 15.49 4.13
N THR A 11 -3.19 16.60 4.45
CA THR A 11 -3.22 17.17 5.81
C THR A 11 -4.66 17.35 6.34
N THR A 12 -5.67 17.08 5.51
CA THR A 12 -7.06 17.33 5.85
C THR A 12 -7.92 16.07 5.70
N LYS A 13 -9.01 16.01 6.46
CA LYS A 13 -9.99 14.91 6.34
C LYS A 13 -10.62 14.83 4.94
N LYS A 14 -10.79 15.98 4.27
CA LYS A 14 -11.25 16.00 2.88
C LYS A 14 -10.22 15.37 1.95
N GLY A 15 -8.95 15.72 2.10
CA GLY A 15 -7.85 15.11 1.35
C GLY A 15 -7.75 13.60 1.59
N LEU A 16 -7.95 13.15 2.84
CA LEU A 16 -7.96 11.72 3.17
C LEU A 16 -9.10 10.98 2.45
N LYS A 17 -10.29 11.55 2.38
CA LYS A 17 -11.40 10.99 1.60
C LYS A 17 -11.04 10.87 0.11
N THR A 18 -10.37 11.88 -0.43
CA THR A 18 -9.90 11.88 -1.84
C THR A 18 -8.83 10.81 -2.06
N PHE A 19 -7.89 10.67 -1.12
CA PHE A 19 -6.86 9.63 -1.13
C PHE A 19 -7.48 8.22 -1.18
N ILE A 20 -8.49 7.96 -0.35
CA ILE A 20 -9.22 6.70 -0.33
C ILE A 20 -10.01 6.51 -1.62
N GLN A 21 -10.69 7.55 -2.11
CA GLN A 21 -11.51 7.50 -3.30
C GLN A 21 -10.74 7.08 -4.55
N PHE A 22 -9.47 7.51 -4.69
CA PHE A 22 -8.65 7.18 -5.85
C PHE A 22 -8.55 5.67 -6.12
N HIS A 23 -8.41 4.83 -5.08
CA HIS A 23 -8.41 3.38 -5.24
C HIS A 23 -9.69 2.86 -5.91
N TYR A 24 -10.85 3.35 -5.45
CA TYR A 24 -12.13 2.92 -6.01
C TYR A 24 -12.34 3.40 -7.44
N ASP A 25 -11.77 4.53 -7.79
CA ASP A 25 -11.84 5.05 -9.15
C ASP A 25 -10.91 4.28 -10.08
N LEU A 26 -9.71 3.93 -9.62
CA LEU A 26 -8.72 3.18 -10.37
C LEU A 26 -9.19 1.76 -10.71
N TYR A 27 -9.87 1.09 -9.79
CA TYR A 27 -10.33 -0.30 -9.94
C TYR A 27 -11.83 -0.44 -10.20
N ARG A 28 -12.53 0.65 -10.55
CA ARG A 28 -14.00 0.69 -10.66
C ARG A 28 -14.59 -0.41 -11.52
N ASP A 29 -13.99 -0.66 -12.67
CA ASP A 29 -14.50 -1.61 -13.67
C ASP A 29 -13.68 -2.91 -13.71
N HIS A 30 -12.86 -3.15 -12.69
CA HIS A 30 -12.00 -4.32 -12.65
C HIS A 30 -12.71 -5.53 -12.03
N GLU A 31 -12.87 -6.62 -12.79
CA GLU A 31 -13.65 -7.81 -12.39
C GLU A 31 -13.13 -8.50 -11.12
N PHE A 32 -11.81 -8.52 -10.92
CA PHE A 32 -11.16 -9.29 -9.84
C PHE A 32 -10.76 -8.45 -8.64
N ALA A 33 -10.72 -7.13 -8.77
CA ALA A 33 -10.42 -6.23 -7.67
C ALA A 33 -11.64 -6.06 -6.76
N ILE A 34 -11.55 -6.59 -5.54
CA ILE A 34 -12.60 -6.44 -4.53
C ILE A 34 -12.35 -5.15 -3.76
N PRO A 35 -13.24 -4.16 -3.82
CA PRO A 35 -13.06 -2.91 -3.10
C PRO A 35 -13.17 -3.13 -1.59
N PHE A 36 -12.31 -2.44 -0.85
CA PHE A 36 -12.33 -2.44 0.61
C PHE A 36 -13.53 -1.67 1.17
N LEU A 37 -13.87 -1.90 2.43
CA LEU A 37 -14.90 -1.11 3.08
C LEU A 37 -14.40 0.30 3.36
N ARG A 38 -15.07 1.32 2.81
CA ARG A 38 -14.68 2.75 2.99
C ARG A 38 -14.59 3.17 4.45
N PHE A 39 -15.45 2.59 5.29
CA PHE A 39 -15.47 2.86 6.72
C PHE A 39 -14.18 2.36 7.38
N ASP A 40 -13.71 1.16 7.02
CA ASP A 40 -12.49 0.58 7.56
C ASP A 40 -11.26 1.36 7.09
N GLU A 41 -11.17 1.69 5.80
CA GLU A 41 -10.09 2.54 5.27
C GLU A 41 -10.01 3.90 5.99
N MET A 42 -11.18 4.53 6.21
CA MET A 42 -11.24 5.80 6.95
C MET A 42 -10.81 5.66 8.40
N ASN A 43 -11.10 4.54 9.06
CA ASN A 43 -10.68 4.32 10.45
C ASN A 43 -9.19 3.96 10.53
N THR A 44 -8.70 3.12 9.63
CA THR A 44 -7.29 2.70 9.57
C THR A 44 -6.36 3.89 9.31
N LEU A 45 -6.77 4.83 8.47
CA LEU A 45 -5.95 5.97 8.09
C LEU A 45 -6.18 7.23 8.94
N ASP A 46 -7.13 7.24 9.86
CA ASP A 46 -7.40 8.37 10.76
C ASP A 46 -6.59 8.23 12.07
N PRO A 47 -5.63 9.14 12.35
CA PRO A 47 -4.81 9.07 13.55
C PRO A 47 -5.60 9.20 14.86
N LYS A 48 -6.85 9.65 14.79
CA LYS A 48 -7.73 9.72 15.98
C LYS A 48 -8.46 8.42 16.27
N LYS A 49 -8.41 7.43 15.36
CA LYS A 49 -9.18 6.19 15.45
C LYS A 49 -8.33 4.94 15.46
N ASN A 50 -7.21 4.94 14.72
CA ASN A 50 -6.33 3.80 14.66
C ASN A 50 -5.32 3.83 15.82
N PRO A 51 -5.35 2.85 16.75
CA PRO A 51 -4.42 2.79 17.87
C PRO A 51 -2.97 2.60 17.42
N ALA A 52 -2.70 2.14 16.21
CA ALA A 52 -1.33 2.04 15.70
C ALA A 52 -0.58 3.38 15.71
N PHE A 53 -1.28 4.51 15.67
CA PHE A 53 -0.66 5.84 15.79
C PHE A 53 -0.07 6.14 17.18
N GLU A 54 -0.25 5.29 18.16
CA GLU A 54 0.49 5.37 19.46
C GLU A 54 1.98 5.07 19.27
N PHE A 55 2.35 4.32 18.20
CA PHE A 55 3.73 3.93 17.91
C PHE A 55 4.11 4.06 16.44
N CYS A 56 3.23 4.63 15.62
CA CYS A 56 3.49 4.88 14.21
C CYS A 56 3.30 6.36 13.86
N GLU A 57 4.10 6.83 12.90
CA GLU A 57 3.85 8.06 12.16
C GLU A 57 3.44 7.72 10.73
N ALA A 58 2.56 8.52 10.13
CA ALA A 58 2.21 8.37 8.73
C ALA A 58 2.01 9.71 8.03
N GLN A 59 2.33 9.71 6.72
CA GLN A 59 2.01 10.79 5.79
C GLN A 59 1.47 10.18 4.50
N TYR A 60 0.37 10.72 4.02
CA TYR A 60 -0.26 10.30 2.78
C TYR A 60 0.02 11.31 1.67
N PHE A 61 0.22 10.80 0.45
CA PHE A 61 0.53 11.63 -0.71
C PHE A 61 -0.37 11.26 -1.89
N LEU A 62 -0.78 12.27 -2.64
CA LEU A 62 -1.40 12.13 -3.96
C LEU A 62 -0.42 12.61 -5.02
N ALA A 63 -0.36 11.88 -6.14
CA ALA A 63 0.27 12.33 -7.36
C ALA A 63 -0.77 12.96 -8.27
N VAL A 64 -0.45 14.13 -8.81
CA VAL A 64 -1.33 14.92 -9.67
C VAL A 64 -0.58 15.30 -10.94
N ASP A 65 -1.20 15.10 -12.10
CA ASP A 65 -0.64 15.46 -13.39
C ASP A 65 -0.78 16.96 -13.72
N SER A 66 -0.30 17.36 -14.89
CA SER A 66 -0.36 18.73 -15.39
C SER A 66 -1.79 19.26 -15.59
N GLU A 67 -2.77 18.37 -15.75
CA GLU A 67 -4.19 18.73 -15.88
C GLU A 67 -4.94 18.73 -14.55
N ALA A 68 -4.22 18.64 -13.43
CA ALA A 68 -4.74 18.55 -12.07
C ALA A 68 -5.59 17.28 -11.79
N ARG A 69 -5.43 16.21 -12.58
CA ARG A 69 -6.05 14.91 -12.33
C ARG A 69 -5.20 14.13 -11.33
N ILE A 70 -5.86 13.42 -10.41
CA ILE A 70 -5.17 12.51 -9.50
C ILE A 70 -4.80 11.25 -10.28
N VAL A 71 -3.51 10.92 -10.29
CA VAL A 71 -2.94 9.80 -11.07
C VAL A 71 -2.25 8.76 -10.20
N GLY A 72 -2.18 9.00 -8.87
CA GLY A 72 -1.64 8.02 -7.94
C GLY A 72 -1.77 8.43 -6.49
N ARG A 73 -1.57 7.47 -5.59
CA ARG A 73 -1.54 7.65 -4.15
C ARG A 73 -0.49 6.75 -3.50
N ILE A 74 0.05 7.16 -2.36
CA ILE A 74 0.95 6.34 -1.54
C ILE A 74 0.91 6.82 -0.08
N ALA A 75 1.03 5.87 0.85
CA ALA A 75 1.24 6.14 2.27
C ALA A 75 2.71 5.91 2.62
N ALA A 76 3.31 6.83 3.37
CA ALA A 76 4.57 6.65 4.05
C ALA A 76 4.28 6.40 5.53
N ILE A 77 4.88 5.37 6.12
CA ILE A 77 4.61 4.94 7.49
C ILE A 77 5.94 4.61 8.18
N ILE A 78 6.14 5.09 9.40
CA ILE A 78 7.22 4.67 10.28
C ILE A 78 6.59 3.97 11.48
N ASN A 79 6.91 2.70 11.67
CA ASN A 79 6.57 1.96 12.87
C ASN A 79 7.79 1.99 13.82
N HIS A 80 7.76 2.90 14.79
CA HIS A 80 8.87 3.09 15.72
C HIS A 80 9.15 1.87 16.58
N ARG A 81 8.09 1.16 17.01
CA ARG A 81 8.22 -0.06 17.82
C ARG A 81 8.92 -1.18 17.04
N ALA A 82 8.52 -1.42 15.79
CA ALA A 82 9.18 -2.41 14.95
C ALA A 82 10.63 -2.04 14.62
N ASN A 83 10.88 -0.75 14.35
CA ASN A 83 12.23 -0.26 14.10
C ASN A 83 13.14 -0.43 15.32
N GLU A 84 12.64 -0.18 16.53
CA GLU A 84 13.37 -0.39 17.78
C GLU A 84 13.62 -1.89 18.04
N GLU A 85 12.58 -2.72 17.95
CA GLU A 85 12.66 -4.17 18.19
C GLU A 85 13.67 -4.86 17.27
N TRP A 86 13.70 -4.47 16.00
CA TRP A 86 14.57 -5.11 15.01
C TRP A 86 15.84 -4.31 14.71
N ASN A 87 16.11 -3.25 15.46
CA ASN A 87 17.25 -2.35 15.26
C ASN A 87 17.36 -1.85 13.81
N LYS A 88 16.22 -1.42 13.24
CA LYS A 88 16.10 -0.92 11.87
C LYS A 88 15.80 0.57 11.84
N LYS A 89 16.07 1.20 10.70
CA LYS A 89 15.69 2.60 10.40
C LYS A 89 14.88 2.62 9.10
N GLN A 90 13.72 1.98 9.15
CA GLN A 90 12.87 1.74 7.99
C GLN A 90 11.67 2.69 7.94
N VAL A 91 11.41 3.23 6.75
CA VAL A 91 10.11 3.76 6.36
C VAL A 91 9.40 2.71 5.50
N ARG A 92 8.13 2.47 5.80
CA ARG A 92 7.26 1.60 5.00
C ARG A 92 6.52 2.42 3.95
N PHE A 93 6.29 1.86 2.76
CA PHE A 93 5.28 2.38 1.85
C PHE A 93 4.11 1.41 1.76
N GLY A 94 2.89 1.94 1.70
CA GLY A 94 1.66 1.18 1.53
C GLY A 94 0.61 2.01 0.78
N TRP A 95 -0.59 1.47 0.58
CA TRP A 95 -1.62 2.14 -0.23
C TRP A 95 -1.08 2.69 -1.55
N PHE A 96 -0.19 1.92 -2.17
CA PHE A 96 0.53 2.29 -3.38
C PHE A 96 -0.31 1.95 -4.60
N ASP A 97 -1.04 2.93 -5.12
CA ASP A 97 -1.87 2.81 -6.31
C ASP A 97 -1.56 3.93 -7.29
N PHE A 98 -1.48 3.60 -8.57
CA PHE A 98 -1.13 4.56 -9.61
C PHE A 98 -1.55 4.08 -11.00
N VAL A 99 -1.75 5.02 -11.93
CA VAL A 99 -1.93 4.73 -13.35
C VAL A 99 -0.62 4.24 -13.98
N ASP A 100 -0.69 3.45 -15.05
CA ASP A 100 0.49 2.91 -15.74
C ASP A 100 1.35 4.03 -16.37
N ASN A 101 2.14 4.68 -15.51
CA ASN A 101 3.08 5.73 -15.87
C ASN A 101 4.27 5.73 -14.90
N VAL A 102 5.47 5.46 -15.43
CA VAL A 102 6.72 5.36 -14.65
C VAL A 102 7.05 6.67 -13.91
N ALA A 103 6.74 7.83 -14.49
CA ALA A 103 6.97 9.11 -13.82
C ALA A 103 6.13 9.23 -12.54
N VAL A 104 4.90 8.70 -12.55
CA VAL A 104 4.00 8.69 -11.38
C VAL A 104 4.53 7.78 -10.29
N SER A 105 4.84 6.52 -10.61
CA SER A 105 5.35 5.55 -9.61
C SER A 105 6.66 6.02 -8.98
N CYS A 106 7.61 6.52 -9.80
CA CYS A 106 8.86 7.09 -9.32
C CYS A 106 8.65 8.32 -8.42
N ALA A 107 7.74 9.22 -8.77
CA ALA A 107 7.45 10.41 -7.95
C ALA A 107 6.87 10.03 -6.59
N LEU A 108 5.97 9.04 -6.54
CA LEU A 108 5.37 8.53 -5.31
C LEU A 108 6.42 7.86 -4.40
N LEU A 109 7.26 6.97 -4.93
CA LEU A 109 8.31 6.31 -4.16
C LEU A 109 9.32 7.33 -3.59
N ARG A 110 9.77 8.28 -4.41
CA ARG A 110 10.66 9.38 -3.96
C ARG A 110 10.03 10.23 -2.85
N ALA A 111 8.71 10.42 -2.87
CA ALA A 111 8.04 11.17 -1.80
C ALA A 111 8.15 10.44 -0.46
N VAL A 112 7.97 9.11 -0.44
CA VAL A 112 8.14 8.27 0.76
C VAL A 112 9.59 8.30 1.23
N GLU A 113 10.55 8.09 0.32
CA GLU A 113 11.99 8.10 0.64
C GLU A 113 12.43 9.44 1.24
N ASN A 114 12.02 10.55 0.63
CA ASN A 114 12.35 11.89 1.12
C ASN A 114 11.73 12.16 2.50
N TRP A 115 10.48 11.73 2.69
CA TRP A 115 9.80 11.85 3.98
C TRP A 115 10.49 11.00 5.06
N GLY A 116 10.87 9.75 4.74
CA GLY A 116 11.62 8.87 5.62
C GLY A 116 13.01 9.43 5.96
N LYS A 117 13.78 9.87 4.94
CA LYS A 117 15.09 10.50 5.13
C LYS A 117 15.03 11.72 6.06
N SER A 118 14.01 12.55 5.93
CA SER A 118 13.81 13.72 6.82
C SER A 118 13.56 13.35 8.29
N ARG A 119 13.27 12.06 8.56
CA ARG A 119 13.03 11.47 9.89
C ARG A 119 14.14 10.50 10.32
N GLY A 120 15.26 10.49 9.61
CA GLY A 120 16.43 9.67 9.94
C GLY A 120 16.31 8.20 9.51
N MET A 121 15.35 7.86 8.66
CA MET A 121 15.26 6.53 8.05
C MET A 121 16.26 6.39 6.90
N ASN A 122 16.82 5.21 6.73
CA ASN A 122 17.80 4.89 5.69
C ASN A 122 17.39 3.71 4.81
N GLU A 123 16.28 3.05 5.13
CA GLU A 123 15.71 1.96 4.34
C GLU A 123 14.23 2.28 4.04
N CYS A 124 13.75 1.84 2.87
CA CYS A 124 12.35 1.90 2.47
C CYS A 124 11.88 0.49 2.10
N VAL A 125 10.79 0.04 2.70
CA VAL A 125 10.25 -1.32 2.54
C VAL A 125 8.74 -1.28 2.25
N GLY A 126 8.26 -2.21 1.45
CA GLY A 126 6.82 -2.30 1.16
C GLY A 126 6.50 -3.13 -0.09
N PRO A 127 5.21 -3.20 -0.43
CA PRO A 127 4.07 -2.55 0.26
C PRO A 127 3.76 -3.17 1.63
N LEU A 128 3.69 -2.34 2.66
CA LEU A 128 3.36 -2.74 4.04
C LEU A 128 2.43 -1.71 4.69
N GLY A 129 1.60 -2.16 5.64
CA GLY A 129 0.76 -1.31 6.46
C GLY A 129 1.42 -0.83 7.77
N PHE A 130 0.60 -0.41 8.73
CA PHE A 130 1.03 0.00 10.06
C PHE A 130 1.59 -1.20 10.84
N THR A 131 0.93 -2.34 10.71
CA THR A 131 1.26 -3.61 11.38
C THR A 131 1.19 -4.75 10.37
N ASP A 132 1.66 -5.93 10.76
CA ASP A 132 1.57 -7.19 10.01
C ASP A 132 0.14 -7.78 9.96
N MET A 133 -0.83 -7.12 10.59
CA MET A 133 -2.26 -7.42 10.43
C MET A 133 -2.91 -6.64 9.29
N ASP A 134 -2.21 -5.66 8.74
CA ASP A 134 -2.63 -4.95 7.54
C ASP A 134 -2.28 -5.75 6.28
N ARG A 135 -2.80 -5.31 5.15
CA ARG A 135 -2.48 -5.92 3.86
C ARG A 135 -1.06 -5.62 3.44
N GLU A 136 -0.36 -6.65 3.03
CA GLU A 136 1.04 -6.60 2.65
C GLU A 136 1.28 -7.13 1.25
N GLY A 137 2.42 -6.75 0.70
CA GLY A 137 2.95 -7.29 -0.55
C GLY A 137 2.25 -6.78 -1.80
N LEU A 138 2.76 -7.30 -2.91
CA LEU A 138 2.34 -7.01 -4.27
C LEU A 138 1.85 -8.30 -4.91
N LEU A 139 0.68 -8.27 -5.55
CA LEU A 139 0.22 -9.40 -6.36
C LEU A 139 1.12 -9.52 -7.59
N ILE A 140 1.73 -10.69 -7.77
CA ILE A 140 2.62 -11.01 -8.90
C ILE A 140 2.11 -12.15 -9.76
N GLU A 141 1.20 -12.98 -9.22
CA GLU A 141 0.54 -14.09 -9.91
C GLU A 141 -0.92 -14.22 -9.44
N GLY A 142 -1.80 -14.78 -10.28
CA GLY A 142 -3.21 -14.99 -9.94
C GLY A 142 -4.10 -13.78 -10.18
N PHE A 143 -3.76 -12.93 -11.16
CA PHE A 143 -4.54 -11.77 -11.57
C PHE A 143 -5.94 -12.10 -12.10
N ASP A 144 -6.20 -13.36 -12.44
CA ASP A 144 -7.46 -13.93 -12.91
C ASP A 144 -8.39 -14.39 -11.78
N ARG A 145 -8.09 -14.03 -10.53
CA ARG A 145 -8.82 -14.46 -9.34
C ARG A 145 -9.18 -13.28 -8.46
N LYS A 146 -10.36 -13.36 -7.84
CA LYS A 146 -10.74 -12.39 -6.81
C LYS A 146 -9.84 -12.53 -5.60
N SER A 147 -9.30 -11.40 -5.15
CA SER A 147 -8.51 -11.34 -3.93
C SER A 147 -9.38 -11.62 -2.70
N THR A 148 -8.76 -12.11 -1.63
CA THR A 148 -9.39 -12.17 -0.31
C THR A 148 -9.25 -10.81 0.40
N MET A 149 -9.91 -10.64 1.52
CA MET A 149 -9.87 -9.38 2.29
C MET A 149 -8.48 -8.99 2.81
N TYR A 150 -7.54 -9.94 2.85
CA TYR A 150 -6.16 -9.70 3.35
C TYR A 150 -5.12 -9.57 2.24
N ILE A 151 -5.50 -9.74 0.98
CA ILE A 151 -4.58 -9.70 -0.16
C ILE A 151 -4.85 -8.43 -0.96
N ASN A 152 -3.79 -7.66 -1.23
CA ASN A 152 -3.86 -6.56 -2.17
C ASN A 152 -4.14 -7.08 -3.57
N TYR A 153 -5.00 -6.40 -4.32
CA TYR A 153 -5.09 -6.53 -5.76
C TYR A 153 -4.40 -5.32 -6.40
N ASN A 154 -3.58 -5.57 -7.39
CA ASN A 154 -2.94 -4.53 -8.18
C ASN A 154 -2.82 -4.97 -9.65
N TYR A 155 -2.62 -4.03 -10.54
CA TYR A 155 -2.38 -4.32 -11.95
C TYR A 155 -1.00 -4.97 -12.16
N PRO A 156 -0.84 -5.80 -13.23
CA PRO A 156 0.43 -6.47 -13.53
C PRO A 156 1.63 -5.53 -13.69
N TYR A 157 1.42 -4.30 -14.18
CA TYR A 157 2.50 -3.34 -14.41
C TYR A 157 3.20 -2.87 -13.13
N TYR A 158 2.59 -3.03 -11.94
CA TYR A 158 3.21 -2.62 -10.67
C TYR A 158 4.56 -3.28 -10.43
N LYS A 159 4.64 -4.59 -10.71
CA LYS A 159 5.89 -5.34 -10.57
C LYS A 159 6.99 -4.73 -11.46
N THR A 160 6.70 -4.49 -12.72
CA THR A 160 7.66 -3.90 -13.68
C THR A 160 8.13 -2.53 -13.23
N HIS A 161 7.23 -1.70 -12.67
CA HIS A 161 7.59 -0.38 -12.16
C HIS A 161 8.53 -0.46 -10.95
N LEU A 162 8.28 -1.36 -9.99
CA LEU A 162 9.15 -1.54 -8.83
C LEU A 162 10.51 -2.12 -9.23
N GLU A 163 10.55 -3.14 -10.08
CA GLU A 163 11.80 -3.75 -10.57
C GLU A 163 12.64 -2.79 -11.43
N SER A 164 12.01 -1.86 -12.14
CA SER A 164 12.71 -0.84 -12.93
C SER A 164 13.24 0.32 -12.09
N TYR A 165 12.76 0.48 -10.86
CA TYR A 165 13.22 1.49 -9.94
C TYR A 165 14.49 1.00 -9.22
N SER A 166 15.64 1.41 -9.71
CA SER A 166 16.97 0.87 -9.42
C SER A 166 17.41 0.82 -7.94
N LEU A 167 16.59 1.37 -7.03
CA LEU A 167 16.88 1.40 -5.59
C LEU A 167 16.15 0.29 -4.82
N TYR A 168 15.31 -0.51 -5.47
CA TYR A 168 14.52 -1.55 -4.82
C TYR A 168 14.97 -2.93 -5.25
N GLU A 169 15.03 -3.83 -4.28
CA GLU A 169 15.26 -5.27 -4.45
C GLU A 169 14.06 -6.04 -3.93
N LYS A 170 13.81 -7.21 -4.52
CA LYS A 170 12.78 -8.11 -4.01
C LYS A 170 13.26 -8.73 -2.69
N ASP A 171 12.45 -8.61 -1.65
CA ASP A 171 12.73 -9.16 -0.32
C ASP A 171 12.20 -10.61 -0.22
N ASN A 172 10.88 -10.81 -0.17
CA ASN A 172 10.25 -12.10 0.05
C ASN A 172 9.14 -12.40 -0.94
N ASP A 173 8.83 -13.71 -1.10
CA ASP A 173 7.61 -14.19 -1.76
C ASP A 173 6.62 -14.73 -0.72
N TRP A 174 5.35 -14.33 -0.87
CA TRP A 174 4.24 -14.87 -0.09
C TRP A 174 3.38 -15.77 -0.95
N LEU A 175 3.04 -16.95 -0.43
CA LEU A 175 2.19 -17.92 -1.14
C LEU A 175 0.81 -17.97 -0.50
N ALA A 176 -0.24 -17.73 -1.29
CA ALA A 176 -1.61 -17.88 -0.86
C ALA A 176 -2.11 -19.30 -1.21
N TYR A 177 -2.56 -20.03 -0.21
CA TYR A 177 -3.10 -21.38 -0.37
C TYR A 177 -4.61 -21.40 -0.21
N ARG A 178 -5.31 -22.10 -1.10
CA ARG A 178 -6.74 -22.41 -0.96
C ARG A 178 -6.92 -23.81 -0.40
N ILE A 179 -7.45 -23.89 0.80
CA ILE A 179 -7.78 -25.17 1.44
C ILE A 179 -9.29 -25.38 1.29
N ARG A 180 -9.69 -26.53 0.76
CA ARG A 180 -11.10 -26.94 0.74
C ARG A 180 -11.47 -27.49 2.11
N THR A 181 -12.55 -26.99 2.70
CA THR A 181 -13.09 -27.56 3.92
C THR A 181 -13.52 -29.00 3.65
N PRO A 182 -13.04 -30.00 4.41
CA PRO A 182 -13.46 -31.39 4.24
C PRO A 182 -14.94 -31.53 4.59
N GLU A 183 -15.66 -32.43 3.87
CA GLU A 183 -17.08 -32.70 4.11
C GLU A 183 -17.33 -33.32 5.49
N VAL A 184 -16.35 -34.04 6.01
CA VAL A 184 -16.39 -34.64 7.35
C VAL A 184 -15.19 -34.13 8.14
N THR A 185 -15.44 -33.77 9.41
CA THR A 185 -14.37 -33.36 10.32
C THR A 185 -13.34 -34.47 10.46
N PRO A 186 -12.06 -34.22 10.12
CA PRO A 186 -11.02 -35.24 10.28
C PRO A 186 -10.94 -35.73 11.74
N ALA A 187 -10.73 -37.01 11.93
CA ALA A 187 -10.68 -37.62 13.27
C ALA A 187 -9.63 -37.00 14.20
N THR A 188 -8.60 -36.39 13.63
CA THR A 188 -7.58 -35.60 14.37
C THR A 188 -8.11 -34.36 15.09
N PHE A 189 -9.26 -33.85 14.65
CA PHE A 189 -9.92 -32.68 15.26
C PHE A 189 -11.16 -33.07 16.09
N ALA A 190 -11.59 -34.33 16.04
CA ALA A 190 -12.66 -34.87 16.84
C ALA A 190 -12.12 -35.29 18.23
N LYS A 191 -11.91 -34.32 19.11
CA LYS A 191 -11.60 -34.57 20.53
C LYS A 191 -12.74 -34.06 21.40
#